data_20e13a0c6538ac3a86b33e3a9d44ba71
#
_entry.id   20e13a0c6538ac3a86b33e3a9d44ba71
#
_cell.length_a   1.000
_cell.length_b   1.000
_cell.length_c   1.000
_cell.angle_alpha   90.00
_cell.angle_beta   90.00
_cell.angle_gamma   90.00
#
_symmetry.space_group_name_H-M   'P 1'
#
loop_
_entity.id
_entity.type
_entity.pdbx_description
1 polymer ?
#
loop_
_entity_poly.entity_id
_entity_poly.type
_entity_poly.pdbx_seq_one_letter_code
_entity_poly.pdbx_strand_id
1 'polypeptide(L)'
;MTVERWLLVCVSVLMLTGMRNPFLPPEDRCQIAELPTWRFQGMVSQGARPIGIVQDSQKKWRRIERNDLLKNGWTITQITALSVTLDTGKNCEPPRWQWQRQGAVNEAMDSVDTLRAGGWNNERAGGKTTKRDAGGR
;
A
#
# COMPACT_ATOMS: atom_id res chain seq x y z
N MET A 1 -7.12 -62.64 -22.72
CA MET A 1 -6.46 -61.50 -23.24
C MET A 1 -7.34 -60.33 -23.00
N THR A 2 -7.38 -59.84 -21.88
CA THR A 2 -7.95 -58.68 -22.18
C THR A 2 -8.61 -57.95 -21.05
N VAL A 3 -9.19 -58.65 -20.08
CA VAL A 3 -9.75 -57.99 -18.90
C VAL A 3 -8.64 -57.40 -18.03
N GLU A 4 -7.54 -58.12 -17.89
CA GLU A 4 -6.37 -57.62 -17.12
C GLU A 4 -5.72 -56.42 -17.78
N ARG A 5 -5.60 -56.40 -19.07
CA ARG A 5 -5.04 -55.24 -19.80
C ARG A 5 -5.96 -54.03 -19.71
N TRP A 6 -7.29 -54.26 -19.81
CA TRP A 6 -8.26 -53.18 -19.65
C TRP A 6 -8.28 -52.64 -18.22
N LEU A 7 -8.16 -53.51 -17.19
CA LEU A 7 -8.03 -53.09 -15.80
C LEU A 7 -6.77 -52.22 -15.55
N LEU A 8 -5.65 -52.60 -16.15
CA LEU A 8 -4.42 -51.83 -16.00
C LEU A 8 -4.54 -50.44 -16.66
N VAL A 9 -5.19 -50.37 -17.81
CA VAL A 9 -5.45 -49.11 -18.50
C VAL A 9 -6.39 -48.21 -17.69
N CYS A 10 -7.48 -48.78 -17.14
CA CYS A 10 -8.40 -48.04 -16.29
C CYS A 10 -7.75 -47.50 -15.02
N VAL A 11 -6.90 -48.31 -14.37
CA VAL A 11 -6.16 -47.89 -13.16
C VAL A 11 -5.17 -46.78 -13.51
N SER A 12 -4.49 -46.89 -14.66
CA SER A 12 -3.54 -45.88 -15.15
C SER A 12 -4.23 -44.53 -15.41
N VAL A 13 -5.43 -44.55 -16.00
CA VAL A 13 -6.20 -43.33 -16.27
C VAL A 13 -6.73 -42.71 -14.97
N LEU A 14 -7.14 -43.50 -13.99
CA LEU A 14 -7.57 -43.03 -12.68
C LEU A 14 -6.45 -42.35 -11.89
N MET A 15 -5.22 -42.84 -12.05
CA MET A 15 -4.05 -42.19 -11.41
C MET A 15 -3.70 -40.83 -12.03
N LEU A 16 -4.05 -40.61 -13.29
CA LEU A 16 -3.78 -39.33 -13.97
C LEU A 16 -4.78 -38.23 -13.64
N THR A 17 -5.98 -38.58 -13.17
CA THR A 17 -7.02 -37.60 -12.82
C THR A 17 -6.79 -36.92 -11.47
N GLY A 18 -5.89 -37.42 -10.66
CA GLY A 18 -5.57 -36.85 -9.36
C GLY A 18 -4.56 -35.69 -9.39
N MET A 19 -4.09 -35.26 -10.55
CA MET A 19 -3.17 -34.15 -10.62
C MET A 19 -3.89 -32.82 -10.41
N ARG A 20 -3.60 -32.21 -9.31
CA ARG A 20 -3.95 -30.81 -9.01
C ARG A 20 -3.53 -29.93 -10.18
N ASN A 21 -4.44 -29.13 -10.69
CA ASN A 21 -4.18 -28.26 -11.81
C ASN A 21 -2.98 -27.34 -11.51
N PRO A 22 -1.85 -27.52 -12.21
CA PRO A 22 -0.64 -26.71 -11.94
C PRO A 22 -0.80 -25.24 -12.36
N PHE A 23 -1.86 -24.89 -13.08
CA PHE A 23 -2.14 -23.52 -13.52
C PHE A 23 -3.05 -22.76 -12.57
N LEU A 24 -3.54 -23.39 -11.51
CA LEU A 24 -4.26 -22.66 -10.47
C LEU A 24 -3.23 -21.89 -9.62
N PRO A 25 -3.40 -20.57 -9.50
CA PRO A 25 -2.55 -19.80 -8.61
C PRO A 25 -2.66 -20.34 -7.18
N PRO A 26 -1.57 -20.36 -6.40
CA PRO A 26 -1.62 -20.79 -5.03
C PRO A 26 -2.64 -19.94 -4.25
N GLU A 27 -3.43 -20.59 -3.41
CA GLU A 27 -4.40 -19.92 -2.57
C GLU A 27 -3.69 -18.96 -1.60
N ASP A 28 -3.97 -17.68 -1.75
CA ASP A 28 -3.41 -16.64 -0.89
C ASP A 28 -4.21 -16.53 0.41
N ARG A 29 -3.90 -17.41 1.36
CA ARG A 29 -4.56 -17.44 2.68
C ARG A 29 -4.30 -16.19 3.51
N CYS A 30 -3.18 -15.56 3.27
CA CYS A 30 -2.76 -14.37 3.98
C CYS A 30 -3.23 -13.07 3.30
N GLN A 31 -3.81 -13.18 2.12
CA GLN A 31 -4.27 -12.07 1.28
C GLN A 31 -3.19 -11.00 1.04
N ILE A 32 -1.96 -11.47 0.89
CA ILE A 32 -0.79 -10.61 0.68
C ILE A 32 -0.93 -9.80 -0.63
N ALA A 33 -1.54 -10.38 -1.65
CA ALA A 33 -1.78 -9.69 -2.91
C ALA A 33 -2.67 -8.44 -2.77
N GLU A 34 -3.51 -8.38 -1.75
CA GLU A 34 -4.36 -7.21 -1.49
C GLU A 34 -3.63 -6.07 -0.77
N LEU A 35 -2.54 -6.35 -0.04
CA LEU A 35 -1.80 -5.36 0.74
C LEU A 35 -1.45 -4.09 -0.04
N PRO A 36 -0.85 -4.17 -1.25
CA PRO A 36 -0.51 -2.97 -2.02
C PRO A 36 -1.71 -2.25 -2.63
N THR A 37 -2.88 -2.88 -2.66
CA THR A 37 -4.10 -2.28 -3.20
C THR A 37 -4.79 -1.35 -2.21
N TRP A 38 -4.55 -1.55 -0.92
CA TRP A 38 -5.06 -0.68 0.13
C TRP A 38 -4.24 0.63 0.20
N ARG A 39 -4.93 1.71 0.48
CA ARG A 39 -4.33 3.03 0.50
C ARG A 39 -4.61 3.73 1.82
N PHE A 40 -3.56 4.16 2.49
CA PHE A 40 -3.66 4.96 3.69
C PHE A 40 -3.74 6.44 3.33
N GLN A 41 -4.80 7.11 3.79
CA GLN A 41 -5.04 8.52 3.47
C GLN A 41 -4.59 9.46 4.59
N GLY A 42 -4.65 9.01 5.80
CA GLY A 42 -4.24 9.83 6.93
C GLY A 42 -4.80 9.33 8.25
N MET A 43 -4.45 10.05 9.29
CA MET A 43 -4.85 9.77 10.65
C MET A 43 -5.67 10.94 11.19
N VAL A 44 -6.75 10.62 11.90
CA VAL A 44 -7.53 11.56 12.69
C VAL A 44 -7.36 11.19 14.16
N SER A 45 -7.11 12.15 15.00
CA SER A 45 -7.02 11.92 16.42
C SER A 45 -8.36 12.25 17.09
N GLN A 46 -8.94 11.26 17.75
CA GLN A 46 -10.12 11.44 18.56
C GLN A 46 -9.73 11.26 20.03
N GLY A 47 -9.44 12.38 20.69
CA GLY A 47 -8.81 12.35 22.00
C GLY A 47 -7.43 11.72 21.97
N ALA A 48 -7.17 10.72 22.81
CA ALA A 48 -5.91 9.98 22.86
C ALA A 48 -5.83 8.81 21.87
N ARG A 49 -6.88 8.58 21.07
CA ARG A 49 -6.96 7.46 20.14
C ARG A 49 -6.68 7.88 18.71
N PRO A 50 -5.61 7.38 18.08
CA PRO A 50 -5.38 7.59 16.67
C PRO A 50 -6.31 6.67 15.85
N ILE A 51 -7.03 7.27 14.90
CA ILE A 51 -7.89 6.56 13.96
C ILE A 51 -7.32 6.75 12.58
N GLY A 52 -6.98 5.65 11.92
CA GLY A 52 -6.53 5.66 10.54
C GLY A 52 -7.70 5.62 9.56
N ILE A 53 -7.58 6.36 8.49
CA ILE A 53 -8.52 6.33 7.36
C ILE A 53 -7.82 5.65 6.20
N VAL A 54 -8.35 4.51 5.80
CA VAL A 54 -7.83 3.71 4.70
C VAL A 54 -8.91 3.46 3.65
N GLN A 55 -8.47 3.22 2.43
CA GLN A 55 -9.32 2.78 1.34
C GLN A 55 -8.96 1.33 1.01
N ASP A 56 -9.93 0.44 1.00
CA ASP A 56 -9.71 -0.98 0.71
C ASP A 56 -9.54 -1.25 -0.81
N SER A 57 -9.32 -2.51 -1.16
CA SER A 57 -9.19 -2.96 -2.55
C SER A 57 -10.42 -2.65 -3.42
N GLN A 58 -11.60 -2.53 -2.80
CA GLN A 58 -12.86 -2.18 -3.45
C GLN A 58 -13.12 -0.67 -3.47
N LYS A 59 -12.12 0.13 -3.09
CA LYS A 59 -12.20 1.59 -2.98
C LYS A 59 -13.21 2.10 -1.94
N LYS A 60 -13.57 1.27 -0.97
CA LYS A 60 -14.42 1.65 0.14
C LYS A 60 -13.59 2.25 1.27
N TRP A 61 -14.09 3.31 1.86
CA TRP A 61 -13.47 3.96 3.01
C TRP A 61 -13.71 3.15 4.27
N ARG A 62 -12.63 2.94 5.03
CA ARG A 62 -12.68 2.24 6.31
C ARG A 62 -11.91 3.02 7.37
N ARG A 63 -12.45 2.97 8.57
CA ARG A 63 -11.77 3.45 9.77
C ARG A 63 -11.07 2.27 10.41
N ILE A 64 -9.84 2.47 10.82
CA ILE A 64 -9.04 1.48 11.52
C ILE A 64 -8.50 2.07 12.81
N GLU A 65 -8.47 1.25 13.84
CA GLU A 65 -7.88 1.60 15.13
C GLU A 65 -6.73 0.65 15.46
N ARG A 66 -5.95 1.03 16.43
CA ARG A 66 -4.89 0.16 16.93
C ARG A 66 -5.49 -1.12 17.52
N ASN A 67 -4.88 -2.25 17.23
CA ASN A 67 -5.32 -3.60 17.60
C ASN A 67 -6.60 -4.09 16.91
N ASP A 68 -7.09 -3.40 15.89
CA ASP A 68 -8.18 -3.90 15.08
C ASP A 68 -7.75 -5.12 14.26
N LEU A 69 -8.62 -6.12 14.28
CA LEU A 69 -8.50 -7.28 13.41
C LEU A 69 -9.38 -7.07 12.17
N LEU A 70 -8.74 -6.95 11.02
CA LEU A 70 -9.44 -6.80 9.76
C LEU A 70 -10.01 -8.13 9.26
N LYS A 71 -11.00 -8.07 8.39
CA LYS A 71 -11.63 -9.27 7.80
C LYS A 71 -10.64 -10.18 7.08
N ASN A 72 -9.54 -9.62 6.62
CA ASN A 72 -8.47 -10.33 5.92
C ASN A 72 -7.54 -11.08 6.88
N GLY A 73 -7.77 -10.99 8.19
CA GLY A 73 -6.92 -11.59 9.20
C GLY A 73 -5.72 -10.73 9.61
N TRP A 74 -5.61 -9.52 9.08
CA TRP A 74 -4.53 -8.59 9.44
C TRP A 74 -4.86 -7.85 10.72
N THR A 75 -3.86 -7.66 11.57
CA THR A 75 -4.00 -6.92 12.83
C THR A 75 -3.24 -5.61 12.74
N ILE A 76 -3.91 -4.51 13.04
CA ILE A 76 -3.27 -3.19 13.06
C ILE A 76 -2.43 -3.06 14.33
N THR A 77 -1.13 -2.87 14.19
CA THR A 77 -0.21 -2.76 15.33
C THR A 77 0.11 -1.31 15.70
N GLN A 78 0.25 -0.46 14.71
CA GLN A 78 0.61 0.94 14.92
C GLN A 78 -0.01 1.85 13.88
N ILE A 79 -0.47 3.02 14.32
CA ILE A 79 -0.98 4.08 13.45
C ILE A 79 -0.21 5.36 13.77
N THR A 80 0.40 5.94 12.75
CA THR A 80 1.05 7.26 12.82
C THR A 80 0.43 8.20 11.79
N ALA A 81 0.81 9.46 11.83
CA ALA A 81 0.35 10.45 10.84
C ALA A 81 0.80 10.11 9.41
N LEU A 82 1.91 9.40 9.26
CA LEU A 82 2.54 9.11 7.97
C LEU A 82 2.36 7.67 7.50
N SER A 83 2.09 6.75 8.41
CA SER A 83 2.04 5.32 8.08
C SER A 83 1.20 4.51 9.04
N VAL A 84 0.74 3.37 8.55
CA VAL A 84 0.08 2.34 9.34
C VAL A 84 0.86 1.05 9.20
N THR A 85 1.22 0.47 10.35
CA THR A 85 1.88 -0.84 10.41
C THR A 85 0.88 -1.89 10.82
N LEU A 86 0.89 -3.01 10.13
CA LEU A 86 0.03 -4.14 10.40
C LEU A 86 0.81 -5.46 10.43
N ASP A 87 0.25 -6.42 11.11
CA ASP A 87 0.71 -7.80 11.13
C ASP A 87 -0.21 -8.64 10.25
N THR A 88 0.37 -9.39 9.33
CA THR A 88 -0.36 -10.19 8.35
C THR A 88 -0.83 -11.53 8.89
N GLY A 89 -0.29 -11.95 10.03
CA GLY A 89 -0.64 -13.19 10.69
C GLY A 89 0.50 -14.19 10.76
N LYS A 90 0.25 -15.28 11.49
CA LYS A 90 1.23 -16.35 11.63
C LYS A 90 1.45 -17.08 10.32
N ASN A 91 2.70 -17.39 10.02
CA ASN A 91 3.13 -18.08 8.80
C ASN A 91 2.82 -17.33 7.49
N CYS A 92 2.64 -16.01 7.56
CA CYS A 92 2.49 -15.16 6.39
C CYS A 92 3.80 -14.46 6.07
N GLU A 93 4.10 -14.30 4.80
CA GLU A 93 5.26 -13.55 4.31
C GLU A 93 4.81 -12.47 3.33
N PRO A 94 5.15 -11.20 3.60
CA PRO A 94 5.86 -10.70 4.78
C PRO A 94 5.00 -10.73 6.06
N PRO A 95 5.60 -10.96 7.25
CA PRO A 95 4.84 -11.03 8.51
C PRO A 95 4.32 -9.66 8.95
N ARG A 96 4.95 -8.60 8.47
CA ARG A 96 4.55 -7.21 8.72
C ARG A 96 4.52 -6.44 7.42
N TRP A 97 3.57 -5.52 7.34
CA TRP A 97 3.44 -4.60 6.21
C TRP A 97 3.21 -3.18 6.72
N GLN A 98 3.59 -2.21 5.92
CA GLN A 98 3.40 -0.81 6.23
C GLN A 98 2.78 -0.08 5.04
N TRP A 99 1.65 0.57 5.29
CA TRP A 99 1.07 1.49 4.31
C TRP A 99 1.59 2.90 4.58
N GLN A 100 2.17 3.52 3.59
CA GLN A 100 2.57 4.91 3.63
C GLN A 100 1.38 5.81 3.26
N ARG A 101 1.31 6.97 3.88
CA ARG A 101 0.31 7.97 3.53
C ARG A 101 0.52 8.41 2.08
N GLN A 102 -0.57 8.44 1.31
CA GLN A 102 -0.52 8.96 -0.05
C GLN A 102 -0.17 10.43 -0.06
N GLY A 103 0.74 10.82 -0.95
CA GLY A 103 1.18 12.20 -1.09
C GLY A 103 2.36 12.60 -0.21
N ALA A 104 2.70 11.82 0.82
CA ALA A 104 3.81 12.18 1.71
C ALA A 104 5.17 12.33 1.00
N VAL A 105 5.37 11.53 -0.04
CA VAL A 105 6.59 11.61 -0.86
C VAL A 105 6.57 12.84 -1.77
N ASN A 106 5.41 13.17 -2.29
CA ASN A 106 5.24 14.33 -3.17
C ASN A 106 5.36 15.65 -2.40
N GLU A 107 4.83 15.71 -1.19
CA GLU A 107 4.96 16.90 -0.33
C GLU A 107 6.43 17.23 -0.03
N ALA A 108 7.25 16.21 0.19
CA ALA A 108 8.68 16.40 0.43
C ALA A 108 9.42 16.92 -0.81
N MET A 109 9.06 16.45 -1.98
CA MET A 109 9.64 16.92 -3.24
C MET A 109 9.18 18.32 -3.60
N ASP A 110 7.90 18.63 -3.43
CA ASP A 110 7.36 19.97 -3.69
C ASP A 110 7.98 21.02 -2.77
N SER A 111 8.29 20.66 -1.54
CA SER A 111 8.97 21.57 -0.61
C SER A 111 10.36 21.96 -1.07
N VAL A 112 11.10 21.04 -1.67
CA VAL A 112 12.44 21.30 -2.17
C VAL A 112 12.38 22.19 -3.41
N ASP A 113 11.44 21.97 -4.30
CA ASP A 113 11.29 22.74 -5.51
C ASP A 113 10.82 24.18 -5.21
N THR A 114 9.94 24.33 -4.23
CA THR A 114 9.47 25.65 -3.81
C THR A 114 10.60 26.50 -3.21
N LEU A 115 11.48 25.89 -2.42
CA LEU A 115 12.63 26.59 -1.88
C LEU A 115 13.63 27.00 -2.96
N ARG A 116 13.79 26.16 -3.97
CA ARG A 116 14.63 26.48 -5.13
C ARG A 116 14.07 27.60 -5.98
N ALA A 117 12.77 27.53 -6.26
CA ALA A 117 12.09 28.55 -7.04
C ALA A 117 12.04 29.91 -6.31
N GLY A 118 11.89 29.88 -4.99
CA GLY A 118 11.85 31.09 -4.18
C GLY A 118 13.18 31.86 -4.18
N GLY A 119 14.29 31.15 -4.19
CA GLY A 119 15.62 31.75 -4.25
C GLY A 119 15.87 32.52 -5.54
N TRP A 120 15.45 32.00 -6.64
CA TRP A 120 15.62 32.66 -7.94
C TRP A 120 14.76 33.93 -8.11
N ASN A 121 13.57 33.91 -7.55
CA ASN A 121 12.67 35.04 -7.65
C ASN A 121 13.14 36.24 -6.79
N ASN A 122 13.78 35.97 -5.67
CA ASN A 122 14.30 37.02 -4.81
C ASN A 122 15.48 37.75 -5.42
N GLU A 123 16.35 37.07 -6.13
CA GLU A 123 17.47 37.70 -6.82
C GLU A 123 17.01 38.64 -7.95
N ARG A 124 15.97 38.23 -8.70
CA ARG A 124 15.44 39.06 -9.76
C ARG A 124 14.66 40.28 -9.27
N ALA A 125 14.01 40.13 -8.12
CA ALA A 125 13.26 41.25 -7.53
C ALA A 125 14.17 42.32 -6.97
N GLY A 126 15.32 41.92 -6.43
CA GLY A 126 16.31 42.85 -5.90
C GLY A 126 16.99 43.72 -6.95
N GLY A 127 17.11 43.21 -8.17
CA GLY A 127 17.72 43.94 -9.28
C GLY A 127 16.84 45.01 -9.93
N LYS A 128 15.55 44.95 -9.72
CA LYS A 128 14.62 45.89 -10.34
C LYS A 128 14.38 47.15 -9.51
N THR A 129 14.61 47.12 -8.25
CA THR A 129 14.34 48.25 -7.38
C THR A 129 15.42 49.31 -7.46
N THR A 130 16.62 48.94 -7.82
CA THR A 130 17.72 49.91 -7.93
C THR A 130 17.62 50.83 -9.16
N LYS A 131 16.83 50.44 -10.13
CA LYS A 131 16.75 51.18 -11.41
C LYS A 131 15.71 52.29 -11.42
N ARG A 132 14.84 52.37 -10.44
CA ARG A 132 13.78 53.36 -10.38
C ARG A 132 14.21 54.64 -9.68
N ASP A 133 15.16 54.57 -8.81
CA ASP A 133 15.59 55.70 -8.04
C ASP A 133 16.51 56.65 -8.82
N ALA A 134 17.10 56.14 -9.87
CA ALA A 134 17.94 56.96 -10.75
C ALA A 134 17.20 57.84 -11.75
N GLY A 135 15.89 57.63 -11.90
CA GLY A 135 15.06 58.37 -12.83
C GLY A 135 14.11 59.38 -12.18
N GLY A 136 14.21 59.57 -10.91
CA GLY A 136 13.38 60.49 -10.17
C GLY A 136 13.89 61.91 -10.25
N ARG A 137 13.36 62.61 -11.21
CA ARG A 137 13.52 64.04 -11.24
C ARG A 137 12.50 64.72 -12.03
#